data_6f571174e9857518c326236b94de1db7
#
_entry.id   6f571174e9857518c326236b94de1db7
#
_cell.length_a   1.000
_cell.length_b   1.000
_cell.length_c   1.000
_cell.angle_alpha   90.00
_cell.angle_beta   90.00
_cell.angle_gamma   90.00
#
_symmetry.space_group_name_H-M   'P 1'
#
loop_
_entity.id
_entity.type
_entity.pdbx_description
1 polymer ?
#
loop_
_entity_poly.entity_id
_entity_poly.type
_entity_poly.pdbx_seq_one_letter_code
_entity_poly.pdbx_strand_id
1 'polypeptide(L)'
;MNNIVQQKQDGTSLQAQVEQKKKELTTVLQSTILEQYAYDLNSQSPESFKKKQEVAKFLSQLVATKDTSGRPAILSCTKESIMDCCVTFCNQELNFFRNQAYLYCFGKELKFMTSKDGYVSLAKQLNPDIEDFYYEVVYKKDEFEFSKVAGKTQITKHIQKLENITCNISDIVCAYTNRLSC
;
A
#
# COMPACT_ATOMS: atom_id res chain seq x y z
N MET A 1 -6.32 -40.71 -11.69
CA MET A 1 -4.88 -40.41 -11.55
C MET A 1 -4.37 -39.29 -12.48
N ASN A 2 -5.04 -38.98 -13.60
CA ASN A 2 -4.56 -37.97 -14.58
C ASN A 2 -4.65 -36.50 -14.12
N ASN A 3 -5.57 -36.14 -13.23
CA ASN A 3 -5.74 -34.72 -12.80
C ASN A 3 -4.63 -34.19 -11.91
N ILE A 4 -3.95 -35.02 -11.13
CA ILE A 4 -2.88 -34.61 -10.23
C ILE A 4 -1.57 -34.31 -11.01
N VAL A 5 -1.34 -35.04 -12.09
CA VAL A 5 -0.14 -34.87 -12.95
C VAL A 5 -0.28 -33.60 -13.79
N GLN A 6 -1.48 -33.30 -14.31
CA GLN A 6 -1.73 -32.08 -15.07
C GLN A 6 -1.59 -30.81 -14.18
N GLN A 7 -2.10 -30.83 -12.94
CA GLN A 7 -1.94 -29.70 -12.03
C GLN A 7 -0.47 -29.40 -11.67
N LYS A 8 0.39 -30.42 -11.59
CA LYS A 8 1.83 -30.22 -11.37
C LYS A 8 2.55 -29.65 -12.58
N GLN A 9 2.18 -30.07 -13.79
CA GLN A 9 2.78 -29.56 -15.02
C GLN A 9 2.38 -28.08 -15.25
N ASP A 10 1.12 -27.73 -15.01
CA ASP A 10 0.63 -26.36 -15.13
C ASP A 10 1.29 -25.42 -14.10
N GLY A 11 1.54 -25.90 -12.87
CA GLY A 11 2.21 -25.12 -11.83
C GLY A 11 3.66 -24.79 -12.16
N THR A 12 4.40 -25.74 -12.73
CA THR A 12 5.79 -25.52 -13.15
C THR A 12 5.87 -24.54 -14.33
N SER A 13 4.94 -24.64 -15.29
CA SER A 13 4.81 -23.70 -16.40
C SER A 13 4.46 -22.28 -15.92
N LEU A 14 3.54 -22.15 -14.95
CA LEU A 14 3.13 -20.86 -14.39
C LEU A 14 4.29 -20.16 -13.66
N GLN A 15 5.05 -20.88 -12.84
CA GLN A 15 6.24 -20.34 -12.16
C GLN A 15 7.30 -19.85 -13.16
N ALA A 16 7.56 -20.62 -14.21
CA ALA A 16 8.51 -20.22 -15.25
C ALA A 16 8.05 -18.93 -15.96
N GLN A 17 6.76 -18.79 -16.26
CA GLN A 17 6.19 -17.56 -16.83
C GLN A 17 6.36 -16.35 -15.89
N VAL A 18 6.10 -16.53 -14.60
CA VAL A 18 6.28 -15.48 -13.59
C VAL A 18 7.73 -15.03 -13.51
N GLU A 19 8.68 -15.96 -13.44
CA GLU A 19 10.12 -15.63 -13.37
C GLU A 19 10.63 -14.95 -14.65
N GLN A 20 10.18 -15.40 -15.82
CA GLN A 20 10.51 -14.73 -17.08
C GLN A 20 9.98 -13.30 -17.10
N LYS A 21 8.70 -13.11 -16.76
CA LYS A 21 8.06 -11.80 -16.74
C LYS A 21 8.70 -10.87 -15.71
N LYS A 22 9.08 -11.39 -14.55
CA LYS A 22 9.80 -10.67 -13.52
C LYS A 22 11.16 -10.15 -14.03
N LYS A 23 11.92 -10.98 -14.73
CA LYS A 23 13.22 -10.56 -15.34
C LYS A 23 13.03 -9.43 -16.35
N GLU A 24 12.05 -9.57 -17.26
CA GLU A 24 11.72 -8.53 -18.24
C GLU A 24 11.37 -7.20 -17.57
N LEU A 25 10.49 -7.24 -16.57
CA LEU A 25 10.04 -6.05 -15.85
C LEU A 25 11.15 -5.44 -14.98
N THR A 26 12.03 -6.24 -14.40
CA THR A 26 13.14 -5.74 -13.58
C THR A 26 13.98 -4.72 -14.34
N THR A 27 14.43 -5.06 -15.54
CA THR A 27 15.26 -4.15 -16.36
C THR A 27 14.51 -2.88 -16.72
N VAL A 28 13.25 -3.01 -17.17
CA VAL A 28 12.44 -1.86 -17.61
C VAL A 28 12.12 -0.94 -16.43
N LEU A 29 11.69 -1.48 -15.29
CA LEU A 29 11.34 -0.67 -14.12
C LEU A 29 12.58 -0.01 -13.51
N GLN A 30 13.71 -0.70 -13.45
CA GLN A 30 14.95 -0.10 -12.96
C GLN A 30 15.41 1.05 -13.85
N SER A 31 15.39 0.89 -15.20
CA SER A 31 15.74 2.00 -16.10
C SER A 31 14.80 3.18 -15.91
N THR A 32 13.50 2.96 -15.94
CA THR A 32 12.50 4.03 -15.77
C THR A 32 12.67 4.79 -14.46
N ILE A 33 12.84 4.07 -13.34
CA ILE A 33 13.01 4.71 -12.02
C ILE A 33 14.32 5.46 -11.93
N LEU A 34 15.43 4.89 -12.40
CA LEU A 34 16.73 5.56 -12.35
C LEU A 34 16.78 6.80 -13.25
N GLU A 35 16.20 6.74 -14.44
CA GLU A 35 16.07 7.90 -15.35
C GLU A 35 15.25 9.02 -14.69
N GLN A 36 14.17 8.71 -14.00
CA GLN A 36 13.35 9.68 -13.30
C GLN A 36 14.14 10.46 -12.22
N TYR A 37 15.10 9.81 -11.58
CA TYR A 37 15.97 10.42 -10.57
C TYR A 37 17.31 10.87 -11.13
N ALA A 38 17.45 10.91 -12.46
CA ALA A 38 18.69 11.28 -13.17
C ALA A 38 19.91 10.43 -12.80
N TYR A 39 19.70 9.15 -12.48
CA TYR A 39 20.78 8.18 -12.25
C TYR A 39 21.03 7.34 -13.50
N ASP A 40 22.31 7.06 -13.78
CA ASP A 40 22.68 6.04 -14.78
C ASP A 40 22.35 4.64 -14.25
N LEU A 41 21.93 3.74 -15.15
CA LEU A 41 21.69 2.32 -14.85
C LEU A 41 22.91 1.63 -14.22
N ASN A 42 24.12 2.04 -14.63
CA ASN A 42 25.39 1.51 -14.12
C ASN A 42 25.88 2.23 -12.87
N SER A 43 25.16 3.27 -12.41
CA SER A 43 25.53 3.99 -11.19
C SER A 43 25.57 3.03 -10.00
N GLN A 44 26.64 3.15 -9.21
CA GLN A 44 26.84 2.42 -7.95
C GLN A 44 26.70 3.35 -6.74
N SER A 45 26.07 4.51 -6.91
CA SER A 45 25.79 5.40 -5.78
C SER A 45 24.85 4.72 -4.76
N PRO A 46 24.97 5.04 -3.48
CA PRO A 46 24.06 4.50 -2.45
C PRO A 46 22.58 4.74 -2.78
N GLU A 47 22.27 5.91 -3.36
CA GLU A 47 20.92 6.31 -3.73
C GLU A 47 20.39 5.48 -4.89
N SER A 48 21.20 5.25 -5.94
CA SER A 48 20.80 4.40 -7.07
C SER A 48 20.59 2.96 -6.62
N PHE A 49 21.41 2.48 -5.69
CA PHE A 49 21.26 1.15 -5.09
C PHE A 49 19.95 1.06 -4.28
N LYS A 50 19.64 2.10 -3.47
CA LYS A 50 18.35 2.19 -2.75
C LYS A 50 17.16 2.08 -3.70
N LYS A 51 17.17 2.83 -4.82
CA LYS A 51 16.09 2.78 -5.81
C LYS A 51 15.96 1.42 -6.50
N LYS A 52 17.08 0.76 -6.83
CA LYS A 52 17.06 -0.62 -7.34
C LYS A 52 16.45 -1.61 -6.33
N GLN A 53 16.74 -1.44 -5.04
CA GLN A 53 16.12 -2.26 -3.99
C GLN A 53 14.60 -1.99 -3.85
N GLU A 54 14.15 -0.75 -3.99
CA GLU A 54 12.73 -0.40 -3.98
C GLU A 54 11.99 -1.10 -5.12
N VAL A 55 12.53 -1.08 -6.34
CA VAL A 55 11.98 -1.84 -7.47
C VAL A 55 11.93 -3.34 -7.18
N ALA A 56 12.96 -3.91 -6.57
CA ALA A 56 12.96 -5.33 -6.21
C ALA A 56 11.88 -5.68 -5.16
N LYS A 57 11.66 -4.82 -4.17
CA LYS A 57 10.57 -4.96 -3.18
C LYS A 57 9.20 -4.88 -3.84
N PHE A 58 9.01 -3.92 -4.74
CA PHE A 58 7.78 -3.78 -5.52
C PHE A 58 7.49 -5.04 -6.33
N LEU A 59 8.48 -5.56 -7.08
CA LEU A 59 8.31 -6.79 -7.86
C LEU A 59 8.00 -8.01 -6.99
N SER A 60 8.58 -8.11 -5.81
CA SER A 60 8.27 -9.19 -4.88
C SER A 60 6.81 -9.13 -4.42
N GLN A 61 6.29 -7.94 -4.12
CA GLN A 61 4.89 -7.74 -3.77
C GLN A 61 3.96 -7.99 -4.97
N LEU A 62 4.34 -7.56 -6.17
CA LEU A 62 3.58 -7.79 -7.39
C LEU A 62 3.40 -9.28 -7.70
N VAL A 63 4.44 -10.09 -7.50
CA VAL A 63 4.38 -11.56 -7.66
C VAL A 63 3.44 -12.20 -6.64
N ALA A 64 3.43 -11.69 -5.41
CA ALA A 64 2.55 -12.17 -4.33
C ALA A 64 1.09 -11.74 -4.52
N THR A 65 0.84 -10.63 -5.22
CA THR A 65 -0.51 -10.11 -5.48
C THR A 65 -1.21 -10.97 -6.53
N LYS A 66 -2.49 -11.27 -6.27
CA LYS A 66 -3.34 -12.07 -7.17
C LYS A 66 -4.52 -11.26 -7.66
N ASP A 67 -4.98 -11.56 -8.86
CA ASP A 67 -6.25 -11.07 -9.38
C ASP A 67 -7.45 -11.83 -8.78
N THR A 68 -8.65 -11.46 -9.15
CA THR A 68 -9.90 -12.08 -8.69
C THR A 68 -10.05 -13.56 -9.08
N SER A 69 -9.29 -14.03 -10.07
CA SER A 69 -9.24 -15.43 -10.49
C SER A 69 -8.15 -16.24 -9.78
N GLY A 70 -7.35 -15.59 -8.92
CA GLY A 70 -6.23 -16.21 -8.22
C GLY A 70 -4.93 -16.28 -9.02
N ARG A 71 -4.89 -15.68 -10.23
CA ARG A 71 -3.69 -15.61 -11.07
C ARG A 71 -2.76 -14.51 -10.59
N PRO A 72 -1.42 -14.69 -10.62
CA PRO A 72 -0.48 -13.64 -10.25
C PRO A 72 -0.67 -12.35 -11.05
N ALA A 73 -0.72 -11.21 -10.36
CA ALA A 73 -0.92 -9.88 -10.95
C ALA A 73 0.10 -9.54 -12.04
N ILE A 74 1.32 -9.99 -11.88
CA ILE A 74 2.42 -9.80 -12.84
C ILE A 74 2.11 -10.36 -14.24
N LEU A 75 1.23 -11.37 -14.33
CA LEU A 75 0.80 -12.00 -15.58
C LEU A 75 -0.56 -11.47 -16.07
N SER A 76 -1.35 -10.86 -15.20
CA SER A 76 -2.73 -10.45 -15.49
C SER A 76 -2.83 -8.97 -15.83
N CYS A 77 -1.98 -8.13 -15.22
CA CYS A 77 -2.05 -6.68 -15.35
C CYS A 77 -1.23 -6.17 -16.55
N THR A 78 -1.65 -5.00 -17.06
CA THR A 78 -0.93 -4.31 -18.14
C THR A 78 0.40 -3.77 -17.67
N LYS A 79 1.37 -3.70 -18.58
CA LYS A 79 2.71 -3.19 -18.29
C LYS A 79 2.67 -1.75 -17.82
N GLU A 80 1.83 -0.94 -18.43
CA GLU A 80 1.65 0.49 -18.14
C GLU A 80 1.17 0.67 -16.70
N SER A 81 0.13 -0.05 -16.27
CA SER A 81 -0.37 0.04 -14.90
C SER A 81 0.65 -0.44 -13.86
N ILE A 82 1.48 -1.43 -14.20
CA ILE A 82 2.56 -1.89 -13.35
C ILE A 82 3.64 -0.82 -13.20
N MET A 83 3.99 -0.14 -14.30
CA MET A 83 4.97 0.95 -14.29
C MET A 83 4.49 2.12 -13.44
N ASP A 84 3.26 2.59 -13.63
CA ASP A 84 2.66 3.69 -12.87
C ASP A 84 2.63 3.40 -11.37
N CYS A 85 2.25 2.17 -10.98
CA CYS A 85 2.28 1.75 -9.59
C CYS A 85 3.70 1.70 -9.01
N CYS A 86 4.68 1.26 -9.79
CA CYS A 86 6.08 1.22 -9.36
C CYS A 86 6.65 2.62 -9.15
N VAL A 87 6.38 3.54 -10.07
CA VAL A 87 6.77 4.96 -9.96
C VAL A 87 6.15 5.58 -8.71
N THR A 88 4.84 5.38 -8.51
CA THR A 88 4.14 5.89 -7.33
C THR A 88 4.73 5.35 -6.03
N PHE A 89 5.01 4.04 -5.97
CA PHE A 89 5.64 3.40 -4.80
C PHE A 89 7.02 4.00 -4.49
N CYS A 90 7.89 4.12 -5.50
CA CYS A 90 9.23 4.66 -5.34
C CYS A 90 9.26 6.15 -4.96
N ASN A 91 8.23 6.92 -5.39
CA ASN A 91 8.10 8.34 -5.04
C ASN A 91 7.61 8.56 -3.61
N GLN A 92 6.73 7.68 -3.10
CA GLN A 92 6.16 7.81 -1.77
C GLN A 92 7.06 7.22 -0.67
N GLU A 93 8.06 6.44 -1.02
CA GLU A 93 8.98 5.76 -0.08
C GLU A 93 8.25 4.94 1.02
N LEU A 94 7.09 4.38 0.68
CA LEU A 94 6.28 3.57 1.59
C LEU A 94 6.79 2.13 1.67
N ASN A 95 6.35 1.40 2.69
CA ASN A 95 6.81 0.05 2.95
C ASN A 95 5.63 -0.93 3.03
N PHE A 96 5.60 -1.92 2.12
CA PHE A 96 4.59 -2.99 2.12
C PHE A 96 4.64 -3.87 3.38
N PHE A 97 5.83 -4.15 3.92
CA PHE A 97 5.98 -4.97 5.13
C PHE A 97 5.47 -4.27 6.40
N ARG A 98 5.33 -2.94 6.37
CA ARG A 98 4.72 -2.15 7.45
C ARG A 98 3.25 -1.86 7.18
N ASN A 99 2.64 -2.53 6.23
CA ASN A 99 1.26 -2.32 5.81
C ASN A 99 0.95 -0.86 5.41
N GLN A 100 1.95 -0.11 4.93
CA GLN A 100 1.77 1.29 4.55
C GLN A 100 1.17 1.46 3.16
N ALA A 101 1.22 0.41 2.34
CA ALA A 101 0.63 0.39 1.01
C ALA A 101 0.21 -1.02 0.61
N TYR A 102 -0.69 -1.11 -0.36
CA TYR A 102 -1.18 -2.35 -0.94
C TYR A 102 -1.20 -2.27 -2.46
N LEU A 103 -1.00 -3.41 -3.10
CA LEU A 103 -1.27 -3.61 -4.53
C LEU A 103 -2.52 -4.46 -4.68
N TYR A 104 -3.40 -4.11 -5.59
CA TYR A 104 -4.56 -4.92 -5.94
C TYR A 104 -4.87 -4.82 -7.44
N CYS A 105 -5.53 -5.84 -7.98
CA CYS A 105 -5.94 -5.87 -9.37
C CYS A 105 -7.38 -5.41 -9.52
N PHE A 106 -7.61 -4.48 -10.43
CA PHE A 106 -8.94 -4.09 -10.88
C PHE A 106 -9.07 -4.38 -12.38
N GLY A 107 -9.69 -5.51 -12.71
CA GLY A 107 -9.66 -6.03 -14.07
C GLY A 107 -8.23 -6.38 -14.51
N LYS A 108 -7.76 -5.73 -15.57
CA LYS A 108 -6.37 -5.87 -16.07
C LYS A 108 -5.43 -4.77 -15.59
N GLU A 109 -5.87 -3.91 -14.70
CA GLU A 109 -5.07 -2.83 -14.16
C GLU A 109 -4.57 -3.15 -12.76
N LEU A 110 -3.28 -2.92 -12.53
CA LEU A 110 -2.73 -2.86 -11.20
C LEU A 110 -3.07 -1.52 -10.58
N LYS A 111 -3.49 -1.51 -9.33
CA LYS A 111 -3.74 -0.29 -8.56
C LYS A 111 -2.87 -0.29 -7.30
N PHE A 112 -2.34 0.88 -7.00
CA PHE A 112 -1.60 1.15 -5.77
C PHE A 112 -2.52 1.89 -4.80
N MET A 113 -2.55 1.46 -3.55
CA MET A 113 -3.36 2.09 -2.51
C MET A 113 -2.50 2.34 -1.27
N THR A 114 -2.41 3.59 -0.88
CA THR A 114 -1.82 4.00 0.39
C THR A 114 -2.78 3.63 1.52
N SER A 115 -2.28 2.94 2.53
CA SER A 115 -3.07 2.60 3.71
C SER A 115 -3.19 3.77 4.68
N LYS A 116 -3.98 3.58 5.73
CA LYS A 116 -4.03 4.48 6.88
C LYS A 116 -2.63 4.76 7.45
N ASP A 117 -1.84 3.72 7.70
CA ASP A 117 -0.49 3.83 8.25
C ASP A 117 0.49 4.47 7.25
N GLY A 118 0.22 4.28 5.94
CA GLY A 118 0.94 4.96 4.87
C GLY A 118 0.69 6.47 4.89
N TYR A 119 -0.54 6.91 5.03
CA TYR A 119 -0.85 8.34 5.14
C TYR A 119 -0.24 8.98 6.38
N VAL A 120 -0.21 8.27 7.51
CA VAL A 120 0.51 8.73 8.71
C VAL A 120 2.00 8.88 8.43
N SER A 121 2.60 7.89 7.75
CA SER A 121 4.01 7.93 7.38
C SER A 121 4.32 9.12 6.46
N LEU A 122 3.50 9.38 5.45
CA LEU A 122 3.65 10.52 4.55
C LEU A 122 3.50 11.86 5.31
N ALA A 123 2.53 11.95 6.21
CA ALA A 123 2.34 13.15 7.01
C ALA A 123 3.55 13.45 7.90
N LYS A 124 4.14 12.42 8.52
CA LYS A 124 5.37 12.53 9.32
C LYS A 124 6.60 12.92 8.47
N GLN A 125 6.68 12.46 7.22
CA GLN A 125 7.73 12.89 6.28
C GLN A 125 7.61 14.38 5.93
N LEU A 126 6.38 14.90 5.76
CA LEU A 126 6.12 16.30 5.43
C LEU A 126 6.28 17.23 6.63
N ASN A 127 5.99 16.74 7.82
CA ASN A 127 6.10 17.51 9.05
C ASN A 127 6.62 16.61 10.20
N PRO A 128 7.92 16.68 10.49
CA PRO A 128 8.56 15.88 11.55
C PRO A 128 8.01 16.17 12.97
N ASP A 129 7.34 17.33 13.18
CA ASP A 129 6.74 17.67 14.48
C ASP A 129 5.48 16.86 14.79
N ILE A 130 5.03 16.02 13.83
CA ILE A 130 3.92 15.11 14.05
C ILE A 130 4.44 13.84 14.73
N GLU A 131 4.13 13.66 16.01
CA GLU A 131 4.50 12.46 16.73
C GLU A 131 3.62 11.28 16.34
N ASP A 132 2.28 11.46 16.41
CA ASP A 132 1.36 10.39 16.04
C ASP A 132 -0.04 10.91 15.67
N PHE A 133 -0.85 10.03 15.09
CA PHE A 133 -2.27 10.23 14.82
C PHE A 133 -3.06 9.14 15.52
N TYR A 134 -4.02 9.55 16.33
CA TYR A 134 -5.00 8.65 16.92
C TYR A 134 -6.29 8.74 16.12
N TYR A 135 -6.84 7.57 15.83
CA TYR A 135 -8.12 7.41 15.16
C TYR A 135 -9.10 6.83 16.15
N GLU A 136 -10.21 7.49 16.33
CA GLU A 136 -11.27 6.99 17.18
C GLU A 136 -12.59 6.98 16.44
N VAL A 137 -13.40 5.97 16.72
CA VAL A 137 -14.73 5.78 16.16
C VAL A 137 -15.73 6.05 17.27
N VAL A 138 -16.70 6.90 16.97
CA VAL A 138 -17.79 7.24 17.90
C VAL A 138 -19.00 6.41 17.54
N TYR A 139 -19.52 5.66 18.49
CA TYR A 139 -20.72 4.86 18.35
C TYR A 139 -21.93 5.56 18.96
N LYS A 140 -23.14 5.16 18.55
CA LYS A 140 -24.43 5.77 19.01
C LYS A 140 -24.62 5.81 20.52
N LYS A 141 -23.98 4.87 21.24
CA LYS A 141 -24.09 4.78 22.70
C LYS A 141 -22.97 5.45 23.47
N ASP A 142 -21.96 5.99 22.75
CA ASP A 142 -20.86 6.71 23.38
C ASP A 142 -21.32 8.07 23.91
N GLU A 143 -20.64 8.53 24.96
CA GLU A 143 -20.77 9.90 25.40
C GLU A 143 -19.81 10.76 24.60
N PHE A 144 -20.32 11.54 23.66
CA PHE A 144 -19.52 12.34 22.75
C PHE A 144 -19.96 13.79 22.72
N GLU A 145 -19.04 14.70 23.03
CA GLU A 145 -19.27 16.13 23.04
C GLU A 145 -18.17 16.84 22.22
N PHE A 146 -18.57 17.83 21.45
CA PHE A 146 -17.65 18.69 20.72
C PHE A 146 -18.13 20.13 20.73
N SER A 147 -17.18 21.06 20.58
CA SER A 147 -17.44 22.48 20.42
C SER A 147 -16.81 22.99 19.13
N LYS A 148 -17.35 24.11 18.61
CA LYS A 148 -16.74 24.84 17.51
C LYS A 148 -16.24 26.18 18.03
N VAL A 149 -14.92 26.38 17.97
CA VAL A 149 -14.26 27.63 18.35
C VAL A 149 -13.49 28.16 17.15
N ALA A 150 -13.78 29.37 16.71
CA ALA A 150 -13.17 30.00 15.54
C ALA A 150 -13.15 29.13 14.27
N GLY A 151 -14.24 28.38 14.00
CA GLY A 151 -14.37 27.51 12.84
C GLY A 151 -13.68 26.13 12.99
N LYS A 152 -12.95 25.89 14.07
CA LYS A 152 -12.30 24.62 14.37
C LYS A 152 -13.15 23.78 15.31
N THR A 153 -13.34 22.51 14.98
CA THR A 153 -13.99 21.54 15.86
C THR A 153 -13.01 21.07 16.92
N GLN A 154 -13.40 21.14 18.18
CA GLN A 154 -12.65 20.62 19.32
C GLN A 154 -13.50 19.55 20.02
N ILE A 155 -12.93 18.37 20.21
CA ILE A 155 -13.55 17.28 20.97
C ILE A 155 -13.31 17.58 22.45
N THR A 156 -14.40 17.74 23.21
CA THR A 156 -14.35 18.06 24.64
C THR A 156 -14.53 16.81 25.50
N LYS A 157 -15.21 15.81 24.98
CA LYS A 157 -15.45 14.55 25.69
C LYS A 157 -15.66 13.40 24.70
N HIS A 158 -15.02 12.27 24.94
CA HIS A 158 -15.35 10.98 24.31
C HIS A 158 -15.11 9.87 25.32
N ILE A 159 -16.21 9.22 25.72
CA ILE A 159 -16.16 8.04 26.61
C ILE A 159 -16.79 6.88 25.84
N GLN A 160 -15.95 5.97 25.41
CA GLN A 160 -16.38 4.77 24.72
C GLN A 160 -16.91 3.74 25.72
N LYS A 161 -18.11 3.21 25.47
CA LYS A 161 -18.72 2.16 26.31
C LYS A 161 -18.28 0.78 25.81
N LEU A 162 -17.93 -0.11 26.75
CA LEU A 162 -17.53 -1.49 26.45
C LEU A 162 -18.57 -2.25 25.61
N GLU A 163 -19.84 -1.91 25.76
CA GLU A 163 -20.95 -2.50 24.99
C GLU A 163 -20.82 -2.24 23.47
N ASN A 164 -20.05 -1.23 23.07
CA ASN A 164 -19.86 -0.87 21.67
C ASN A 164 -18.80 -1.73 20.95
N ILE A 165 -18.01 -2.53 21.67
CA ILE A 165 -17.00 -3.42 21.09
C ILE A 165 -17.61 -4.47 20.14
N THR A 166 -18.90 -4.80 20.34
CA THR A 166 -19.67 -5.76 19.54
C THR A 166 -20.63 -5.09 18.55
N CYS A 167 -20.58 -3.76 18.39
CA CYS A 167 -21.52 -3.02 17.55
C CYS A 167 -21.28 -3.24 16.06
N ASN A 168 -22.35 -3.14 15.29
CA ASN A 168 -22.32 -3.18 13.83
C ASN A 168 -21.82 -1.85 13.26
N ILE A 169 -21.33 -1.88 12.01
CA ILE A 169 -20.93 -0.68 11.25
C ILE A 169 -22.06 0.36 11.19
N SER A 170 -23.33 -0.08 11.20
CA SER A 170 -24.53 0.78 11.22
C SER A 170 -24.66 1.63 12.49
N ASP A 171 -23.93 1.32 13.55
CA ASP A 171 -23.96 2.04 14.82
C ASP A 171 -22.85 3.10 14.93
N ILE A 172 -22.01 3.23 13.92
CA ILE A 172 -21.00 4.30 13.83
C ILE A 172 -21.71 5.62 13.51
N VAL A 173 -21.47 6.63 14.35
CA VAL A 173 -21.95 8.00 14.15
C VAL A 173 -20.94 8.83 13.36
N CYS A 174 -19.69 8.79 13.77
CA CYS A 174 -18.59 9.47 13.10
C CYS A 174 -17.25 8.84 13.50
N ALA A 175 -16.19 9.27 12.84
CA ALA A 175 -14.80 9.01 13.23
C ALA A 175 -14.05 10.32 13.24
N TYR A 176 -13.03 10.43 14.08
CA TYR A 176 -12.16 11.60 14.12
C TYR A 176 -10.70 11.20 14.31
N THR A 177 -9.83 12.14 14.00
CA THR A 177 -8.39 11.99 14.20
C THR A 177 -7.90 13.05 15.17
N ASN A 178 -7.08 12.66 16.13
CA ASN A 178 -6.30 13.58 16.96
C ASN A 178 -4.85 13.53 16.51
N ARG A 179 -4.27 14.72 16.36
CA ARG A 179 -2.84 14.90 16.11
C ARG A 179 -2.15 15.21 17.44
N LEU A 180 -1.14 14.43 17.79
CA LEU A 180 -0.16 14.82 18.79
C LEU A 180 0.96 15.61 18.10
N SER A 181 1.22 16.80 18.61
CA SER A 181 2.41 17.61 18.29
C SER A 181 3.06 17.98 19.61
N CYS A 182 4.37 17.90 19.66
CA CYS A 182 5.16 18.48 20.76
C CYS A 182 4.92 19.98 20.87
#